data_d49bac7bd53be6be9e879be2778539d8
#
_entry.id   d49bac7bd53be6be9e879be2778539d8
#
_cell.length_a   1.000
_cell.length_b   1.000
_cell.length_c   1.000
_cell.angle_alpha   90.00
_cell.angle_beta   90.00
_cell.angle_gamma   90.00
#
_symmetry.space_group_name_H-M   'P 1'
#
loop_
_entity.id
_entity.type
_entity.pdbx_description
1 polymer ?
#
loop_
_entity_poly.entity_id
_entity_poly.type
_entity_poly.pdbx_seq_one_letter_code
_entity_poly.pdbx_strand_id
1 'polypeptide(L)'
;MTRAPRFLALLALLPVAASGAIPGLDGGHIKLRWLGSSYPDDSAYREVFGQQTSDEYADLRLKFSGSRERFGFQADYQVIGQWGDSLDLPVDANGLLLLPPSLPNDDRRWWDLTDTISDNSSQGLVQRLDRLNVGYSGESTVLRFGRQAVSWGNGLIFNPMDFFNPFNPAAVDTEYKLGEDMFYGQYLLGSGSDWQGVFVQRRDEEGRATSEQRTTALKFHGFGLEAEYDLLLAENFNEFIFGVGGLANLGEAVLRGDITLTDARDGWVTSALVNWSWSWEPAGYNATVVLEYYYNGFGLAEDDYTPERILADKDLAERLQRGELYT
;
A
#
# COMPACT_ATOMS: atom_id res chain seq x y z
N MET A 1 -1.26 -24.44 -24.75
CA MET A 1 -1.75 -23.39 -25.68
C MET A 1 -1.54 -22.06 -24.98
N THR A 2 -0.41 -21.43 -25.24
CA THR A 2 -0.01 -20.14 -24.68
C THR A 2 -0.88 -19.04 -25.29
N ARG A 3 -1.76 -18.45 -24.51
CA ARG A 3 -2.47 -17.22 -24.93
C ARG A 3 -1.44 -16.10 -25.05
N ALA A 4 -1.18 -15.61 -26.24
CA ALA A 4 -0.37 -14.42 -26.42
C ALA A 4 -1.00 -13.25 -25.64
N PRO A 5 -0.23 -12.50 -24.84
CA PRO A 5 -0.76 -11.44 -24.00
C PRO A 5 -1.37 -10.34 -24.88
N ARG A 6 -2.66 -10.12 -24.71
CA ARG A 6 -3.41 -9.09 -25.49
C ARG A 6 -2.90 -7.65 -25.23
N PHE A 7 -2.15 -7.44 -24.14
CA PHE A 7 -1.62 -6.12 -23.75
C PHE A 7 -0.25 -5.79 -24.36
N LEU A 8 0.56 -6.77 -24.75
CA LEU A 8 1.85 -6.49 -25.40
C LEU A 8 1.68 -5.75 -26.73
N ALA A 9 0.54 -5.90 -27.40
CA ALA A 9 0.22 -5.18 -28.61
C ALA A 9 0.11 -3.66 -28.41
N LEU A 10 -0.21 -3.18 -27.20
CA LEU A 10 -0.30 -1.75 -26.89
C LEU A 10 1.09 -1.11 -26.76
N LEU A 11 2.07 -1.83 -26.22
CA LEU A 11 3.46 -1.35 -26.08
C LEU A 11 4.19 -1.34 -27.43
N ALA A 12 3.87 -2.29 -28.32
CA ALA A 12 4.47 -2.37 -29.65
C ALA A 12 3.94 -1.29 -30.62
N LEU A 13 2.82 -0.63 -30.27
CA LEU A 13 2.19 0.43 -31.06
C LEU A 13 2.61 1.84 -30.62
N LEU A 14 3.47 1.96 -29.60
CA LEU A 14 4.08 3.25 -29.28
C LEU A 14 5.28 3.47 -30.22
N PRO A 15 5.12 4.16 -31.38
CA PRO A 15 6.28 4.63 -32.10
C PRO A 15 6.99 5.60 -31.15
N VAL A 16 8.29 5.51 -31.04
CA VAL A 16 9.12 6.59 -30.51
C VAL A 16 8.93 7.78 -31.45
N ALA A 17 7.79 8.44 -31.35
CA ALA A 17 7.50 9.67 -32.03
C ALA A 17 8.17 10.77 -31.21
N ALA A 18 9.35 11.13 -31.64
CA ALA A 18 9.89 12.45 -31.32
C ALA A 18 8.78 13.49 -31.54
N SER A 19 8.46 14.28 -30.52
CA SER A 19 7.73 15.56 -30.54
C SER A 19 6.20 15.60 -30.62
N GLY A 20 5.45 14.55 -30.31
CA GLY A 20 3.99 14.66 -30.14
C GLY A 20 3.55 14.26 -28.74
N ALA A 21 2.85 15.12 -28.01
CA ALA A 21 2.21 14.73 -26.76
C ALA A 21 1.21 13.58 -27.04
N ILE A 22 1.34 12.46 -26.33
CA ILE A 22 0.35 11.38 -26.39
C ILE A 22 -0.88 11.89 -25.66
N PRO A 23 -2.05 11.96 -26.29
CA PRO A 23 -3.26 12.47 -25.65
C PRO A 23 -3.58 11.66 -24.39
N GLY A 24 -3.75 12.36 -23.24
CA GLY A 24 -4.07 11.74 -21.97
C GLY A 24 -2.89 11.13 -21.21
N LEU A 25 -1.67 11.13 -21.75
CA LEU A 25 -0.46 10.72 -21.01
C LEU A 25 0.01 11.89 -20.14
N ASP A 26 -0.11 11.75 -18.82
CA ASP A 26 0.26 12.76 -17.83
C ASP A 26 1.70 12.61 -17.35
N GLY A 27 2.34 11.50 -17.64
CA GLY A 27 3.70 11.21 -17.24
C GLY A 27 3.97 9.74 -17.01
N GLY A 28 5.05 9.47 -16.33
CA GLY A 28 5.48 8.13 -15.98
C GLY A 28 6.90 8.16 -15.44
N HIS A 29 7.43 6.97 -15.16
CA HIS A 29 8.82 6.81 -14.75
C HIS A 29 9.37 5.46 -15.21
N ILE A 30 10.68 5.38 -15.21
CA ILE A 30 11.43 4.12 -15.24
C ILE A 30 12.31 4.13 -13.99
N LYS A 31 12.17 3.10 -13.15
CA LYS A 31 13.00 2.88 -11.98
C LYS A 31 13.82 1.61 -12.19
N LEU A 32 15.09 1.67 -11.87
CA LEU A 32 15.97 0.51 -11.83
C LEU A 32 16.54 0.43 -10.41
N ARG A 33 16.51 -0.75 -9.82
CA ARG A 33 17.04 -1.00 -8.49
C ARG A 33 17.88 -2.27 -8.52
N TRP A 34 19.01 -2.21 -7.88
CA TRP A 34 19.82 -3.35 -7.55
C TRP A 34 19.86 -3.52 -6.03
N LEU A 35 19.69 -4.74 -5.55
CA LEU A 35 19.71 -5.10 -4.14
C LEU A 35 20.71 -6.24 -3.93
N GLY A 36 21.78 -5.96 -3.20
CA GLY A 36 22.70 -6.98 -2.69
C GLY A 36 22.41 -7.22 -1.21
N SER A 37 22.17 -8.46 -0.81
CA SER A 37 21.93 -8.84 0.58
C SER A 37 23.04 -9.78 1.06
N SER A 38 23.41 -9.64 2.34
CA SER A 38 24.37 -10.54 3.00
C SER A 38 23.77 -11.00 4.33
N TYR A 39 23.71 -12.29 4.53
CA TYR A 39 23.02 -12.91 5.65
C TYR A 39 24.03 -13.42 6.69
N PRO A 40 23.89 -13.05 7.98
CA PRO A 40 24.66 -13.61 9.10
C PRO A 40 24.53 -15.13 9.20
N ASP A 41 25.46 -15.78 9.92
CA ASP A 41 25.50 -17.24 10.03
C ASP A 41 24.28 -17.85 10.75
N ASP A 42 23.65 -17.09 11.62
CA ASP A 42 22.46 -17.43 12.41
C ASP A 42 21.13 -16.99 11.78
N SER A 43 21.17 -16.43 10.57
CA SER A 43 19.97 -16.01 9.86
C SER A 43 19.27 -17.17 9.19
N ALA A 44 17.96 -17.31 9.38
CA ALA A 44 17.11 -18.25 8.64
C ALA A 44 17.18 -18.02 7.11
N TYR A 45 17.38 -16.81 6.68
CA TYR A 45 17.55 -16.46 5.26
C TYR A 45 18.82 -17.10 4.66
N ARG A 46 19.87 -17.28 5.48
CA ARG A 46 21.11 -17.91 5.02
C ARG A 46 20.94 -19.40 4.69
N GLU A 47 20.05 -20.08 5.40
CA GLU A 47 19.73 -21.48 5.09
C GLU A 47 19.01 -21.62 3.75
N VAL A 48 18.20 -20.61 3.39
CA VAL A 48 17.40 -20.59 2.16
C VAL A 48 18.19 -20.05 0.97
N PHE A 49 18.86 -18.92 1.13
CA PHE A 49 19.47 -18.15 0.02
C PHE A 49 21.01 -18.28 -0.03
N GLY A 50 21.65 -18.91 0.96
CA GLY A 50 23.10 -18.89 1.08
C GLY A 50 23.62 -17.58 1.72
N GLN A 51 24.90 -17.31 1.55
CA GLN A 51 25.57 -16.20 2.21
C GLN A 51 25.18 -14.82 1.68
N GLN A 52 24.92 -14.73 0.38
CA GLN A 52 24.66 -13.48 -0.33
C GLN A 52 23.64 -13.70 -1.44
N THR A 53 22.85 -12.70 -1.72
CA THR A 53 21.97 -12.62 -2.91
C THR A 53 22.18 -11.33 -3.65
N SER A 54 21.89 -11.35 -4.95
CA SER A 54 21.86 -10.22 -5.84
C SER A 54 20.57 -10.22 -6.64
N ASP A 55 19.81 -9.14 -6.54
CA ASP A 55 18.52 -8.99 -7.21
C ASP A 55 18.45 -7.66 -7.96
N GLU A 56 17.93 -7.70 -9.17
CA GLU A 56 17.67 -6.54 -10.01
C GLU A 56 16.16 -6.36 -10.22
N TYR A 57 15.74 -5.11 -10.18
CA TYR A 57 14.35 -4.72 -10.40
C TYR A 57 14.26 -3.62 -11.46
N ALA A 58 13.29 -3.74 -12.34
CA ALA A 58 12.91 -2.68 -13.27
C ALA A 58 11.40 -2.41 -13.14
N ASP A 59 11.03 -1.14 -13.06
CA ASP A 59 9.63 -0.69 -13.02
C ASP A 59 9.44 0.41 -14.07
N LEU A 60 8.62 0.13 -15.06
CA LEU A 60 8.11 1.10 -16.03
C LEU A 60 6.67 1.42 -15.68
N ARG A 61 6.36 2.69 -15.45
CA ARG A 61 4.99 3.17 -15.23
C ARG A 61 4.62 4.26 -16.23
N LEU A 62 3.43 4.14 -16.82
CA LEU A 62 2.81 5.14 -17.68
C LEU A 62 1.48 5.54 -17.04
N LYS A 63 1.27 6.86 -16.89
CA LYS A 63 0.08 7.42 -16.23
C LYS A 63 -0.79 8.12 -17.27
N PHE A 64 -2.04 7.74 -17.30
CA PHE A 64 -3.03 8.35 -18.17
C PHE A 64 -4.17 8.90 -17.33
N SER A 65 -4.60 10.12 -17.62
CA SER A 65 -5.82 10.67 -17.07
C SER A 65 -6.55 11.55 -18.10
N GLY A 66 -7.78 11.82 -17.82
CA GLY A 66 -8.59 12.74 -18.58
C GLY A 66 -9.84 13.14 -17.82
N SER A 67 -10.34 14.33 -18.12
CA SER A 67 -11.57 14.82 -17.52
C SER A 67 -12.43 15.51 -18.55
N ARG A 68 -13.74 15.40 -18.39
CA ARG A 68 -14.74 16.12 -19.15
C ARG A 68 -15.88 16.54 -18.22
N GLU A 69 -16.05 17.85 -18.07
CA GLU A 69 -17.02 18.43 -17.13
C GLU A 69 -16.76 17.96 -15.70
N ARG A 70 -17.67 17.17 -15.14
CA ARG A 70 -17.60 16.63 -13.77
C ARG A 70 -17.08 15.19 -13.72
N PHE A 71 -16.81 14.56 -14.86
CA PHE A 71 -16.34 13.18 -14.93
C PHE A 71 -14.86 13.13 -15.28
N GLY A 72 -14.15 12.22 -14.65
CA GLY A 72 -12.76 11.95 -14.91
C GLY A 72 -12.47 10.46 -14.94
N PHE A 73 -11.32 10.12 -15.50
CA PHE A 73 -10.77 8.76 -15.43
C PHE A 73 -9.28 8.82 -15.14
N GLN A 74 -8.76 7.74 -14.59
CA GLN A 74 -7.34 7.48 -14.41
C GLN A 74 -7.03 6.05 -14.80
N ALA A 75 -5.90 5.85 -15.49
CA ALA A 75 -5.34 4.54 -15.79
C ALA A 75 -3.81 4.60 -15.70
N ASP A 76 -3.22 3.84 -14.78
CA ASP A 76 -1.76 3.72 -14.64
C ASP A 76 -1.37 2.31 -15.08
N TYR A 77 -0.67 2.21 -16.21
CA TYR A 77 -0.11 0.96 -16.71
C TYR A 77 1.31 0.79 -16.19
N GLN A 78 1.62 -0.42 -15.72
CA GLN A 78 2.90 -0.74 -15.12
C GLN A 78 3.45 -2.05 -15.66
N VAL A 79 4.76 -2.09 -15.92
CA VAL A 79 5.51 -3.32 -16.20
C VAL A 79 6.61 -3.43 -15.16
N ILE A 80 6.65 -4.56 -14.46
CA ILE A 80 7.62 -4.87 -13.40
C ILE A 80 8.41 -6.09 -13.82
N GLY A 81 9.73 -5.95 -13.85
CA GLY A 81 10.66 -7.05 -14.03
C GLY A 81 11.52 -7.25 -12.78
N GLN A 82 11.76 -8.50 -12.43
CA GLN A 82 12.66 -8.91 -11.37
C GLN A 82 13.56 -10.00 -11.89
N TRP A 83 14.84 -9.94 -11.59
CA TRP A 83 15.86 -10.93 -11.90
C TRP A 83 16.70 -11.15 -10.65
N GLY A 84 17.22 -12.36 -10.46
CA GLY A 84 18.19 -12.61 -9.39
C GLY A 84 17.89 -13.84 -8.53
N ASP A 85 18.68 -13.95 -7.48
CA ASP A 85 18.77 -15.14 -6.64
C ASP A 85 17.50 -15.38 -5.79
N SER A 86 16.79 -14.28 -5.43
CA SER A 86 15.58 -14.38 -4.60
C SER A 86 14.38 -15.04 -5.28
N LEU A 87 14.44 -15.23 -6.61
CA LEU A 87 13.38 -15.90 -7.37
C LEU A 87 13.53 -17.43 -7.35
N ASP A 88 14.71 -17.95 -7.06
CA ASP A 88 14.99 -19.40 -7.00
C ASP A 88 14.64 -19.98 -5.62
N LEU A 89 13.39 -19.77 -5.20
CA LEU A 89 12.91 -20.27 -3.92
C LEU A 89 12.40 -21.71 -4.04
N PRO A 90 12.78 -22.60 -3.10
CA PRO A 90 12.11 -23.90 -2.95
C PRO A 90 10.62 -23.66 -2.69
N VAL A 91 9.76 -24.45 -3.33
CA VAL A 91 8.28 -24.37 -3.18
C VAL A 91 7.84 -24.42 -1.71
N ASP A 92 8.62 -25.12 -0.87
CA ASP A 92 8.38 -25.26 0.57
C ASP A 92 8.70 -23.98 1.37
N ALA A 93 9.49 -23.07 0.81
CA ALA A 93 9.80 -21.76 1.44
C ALA A 93 8.67 -20.74 1.29
N ASN A 94 7.65 -21.00 0.47
CA ASN A 94 6.45 -20.15 0.36
C ASN A 94 5.66 -20.02 1.67
N GLY A 95 5.91 -20.87 2.66
CA GLY A 95 5.41 -20.72 4.01
C GLY A 95 6.21 -19.75 4.87
N LEU A 96 7.41 -19.37 4.46
CA LEU A 96 8.23 -18.36 5.16
C LEU A 96 7.85 -16.96 4.64
N LEU A 97 6.83 -16.38 5.21
CA LEU A 97 6.26 -15.07 4.88
C LEU A 97 7.22 -13.87 5.05
N LEU A 98 8.46 -14.14 5.39
CA LEU A 98 9.54 -13.16 5.57
C LEU A 98 10.33 -12.88 4.28
N LEU A 99 9.86 -13.44 3.15
CA LEU A 99 10.61 -13.38 1.90
C LEU A 99 10.38 -12.06 1.15
N PRO A 100 11.36 -11.64 0.32
CA PRO A 100 11.22 -10.42 -0.47
C PRO A 100 9.92 -10.43 -1.26
N PRO A 101 9.37 -9.24 -1.56
CA PRO A 101 8.07 -9.13 -2.18
C PRO A 101 8.04 -9.96 -3.47
N SER A 102 7.16 -10.94 -3.49
CA SER A 102 6.79 -11.64 -4.72
C SER A 102 6.30 -10.62 -5.75
N LEU A 103 6.38 -10.98 -7.02
CA LEU A 103 5.78 -10.16 -8.09
C LEU A 103 4.33 -9.83 -7.74
N PRO A 104 3.88 -8.60 -7.98
CA PRO A 104 2.50 -8.22 -7.73
C PRO A 104 1.54 -9.13 -8.49
N ASN A 105 0.50 -9.60 -7.80
CA ASN A 105 -0.60 -10.35 -8.38
C ASN A 105 -1.94 -9.76 -7.94
N ASP A 106 -3.03 -10.27 -8.47
CA ASP A 106 -4.38 -9.84 -8.14
C ASP A 106 -5.23 -10.98 -7.54
N ASP A 107 -4.60 -12.01 -6.98
CA ASP A 107 -5.28 -13.20 -6.47
C ASP A 107 -6.36 -12.87 -5.42
N ARG A 108 -6.09 -11.85 -4.61
CA ARG A 108 -7.00 -11.36 -3.56
C ARG A 108 -7.85 -10.16 -4.00
N ARG A 109 -7.55 -9.50 -5.13
CA ARG A 109 -8.30 -8.33 -5.58
C ARG A 109 -9.61 -8.72 -6.26
N TRP A 110 -10.57 -7.81 -6.29
CA TRP A 110 -11.86 -8.07 -6.92
C TRP A 110 -11.72 -8.29 -8.43
N TRP A 111 -10.89 -7.46 -9.09
CA TRP A 111 -10.59 -7.58 -10.52
C TRP A 111 -9.19 -8.13 -10.74
N ASP A 112 -9.07 -8.91 -11.80
CA ASP A 112 -7.78 -9.39 -12.29
C ASP A 112 -7.30 -8.43 -13.38
N LEU A 113 -6.39 -7.53 -13.02
CA LEU A 113 -5.78 -6.51 -13.89
C LEU A 113 -4.25 -6.69 -13.97
N THR A 114 -3.74 -7.82 -13.53
CA THR A 114 -2.32 -8.20 -13.58
C THR A 114 -2.16 -9.46 -14.43
N ASP A 115 -1.24 -9.41 -15.37
CA ASP A 115 -0.92 -10.54 -16.25
C ASP A 115 0.56 -10.89 -16.12
N THR A 116 0.85 -12.15 -15.83
CA THR A 116 2.21 -12.66 -15.71
C THR A 116 2.74 -13.04 -17.08
N ILE A 117 3.75 -12.30 -17.55
CA ILE A 117 4.41 -12.54 -18.85
C ILE A 117 5.41 -13.66 -18.73
N SER A 118 6.19 -13.68 -17.64
CA SER A 118 7.20 -14.70 -17.33
C SER A 118 7.33 -14.83 -15.82
N ASP A 119 7.42 -16.06 -15.36
CA ASP A 119 7.69 -16.41 -13.97
C ASP A 119 8.46 -17.73 -13.94
N ASN A 120 9.73 -17.65 -13.61
CA ASN A 120 10.63 -18.80 -13.48
C ASN A 120 11.72 -18.51 -12.43
N SER A 121 12.56 -19.48 -12.11
CA SER A 121 13.57 -19.40 -11.05
C SER A 121 14.63 -18.27 -11.20
N SER A 122 14.69 -17.58 -12.31
CA SER A 122 15.69 -16.53 -12.54
C SER A 122 15.11 -15.21 -13.04
N GLN A 123 13.82 -15.20 -13.40
CA GLN A 123 13.17 -14.06 -13.99
C GLN A 123 11.68 -14.05 -13.71
N GLY A 124 11.21 -12.92 -13.22
CA GLY A 124 9.80 -12.60 -13.12
C GLY A 124 9.47 -11.35 -13.91
N LEU A 125 8.41 -11.37 -14.71
CA LEU A 125 7.94 -10.23 -15.49
C LEU A 125 6.42 -10.19 -15.47
N VAL A 126 5.85 -9.09 -14.98
CA VAL A 126 4.41 -8.86 -14.95
C VAL A 126 4.05 -7.52 -15.58
N GLN A 127 2.85 -7.46 -16.13
CA GLN A 127 2.21 -6.22 -16.56
C GLN A 127 0.87 -6.05 -15.85
N ARG A 128 0.49 -4.80 -15.53
CA ARG A 128 -0.72 -4.55 -14.77
C ARG A 128 -1.30 -3.15 -14.99
N LEU A 129 -2.57 -3.00 -14.66
CA LEU A 129 -3.18 -1.70 -14.41
C LEU A 129 -3.25 -1.48 -12.88
N ASP A 130 -2.29 -0.71 -12.36
CA ASP A 130 -2.23 -0.38 -10.94
C ASP A 130 -3.26 0.69 -10.53
N ARG A 131 -3.74 1.47 -11.51
CA ARG A 131 -4.89 2.35 -11.39
C ARG A 131 -5.81 2.12 -12.58
N LEU A 132 -7.08 2.02 -12.31
CA LEU A 132 -8.14 2.01 -13.33
C LEU A 132 -9.43 2.44 -12.64
N ASN A 133 -9.73 3.73 -12.69
CA ASN A 133 -10.92 4.25 -12.05
C ASN A 133 -11.59 5.33 -12.87
N VAL A 134 -12.87 5.52 -12.58
CA VAL A 134 -13.68 6.64 -13.06
C VAL A 134 -14.18 7.43 -11.87
N GLY A 135 -14.30 8.75 -12.03
CA GLY A 135 -14.70 9.65 -10.97
C GLY A 135 -15.73 10.67 -11.40
N TYR A 136 -16.46 11.15 -10.42
CA TYR A 136 -17.36 12.30 -10.52
C TYR A 136 -16.96 13.34 -9.47
N SER A 137 -16.80 14.60 -9.87
CA SER A 137 -16.49 15.73 -8.99
C SER A 137 -17.58 16.79 -9.13
N GLY A 138 -18.45 16.87 -8.11
CA GLY A 138 -19.45 17.94 -7.94
C GLY A 138 -18.91 19.09 -7.14
N GLU A 139 -19.79 19.99 -6.70
CA GLU A 139 -19.41 21.15 -5.86
C GLU A 139 -18.98 20.75 -4.45
N SER A 140 -19.67 19.79 -3.86
CA SER A 140 -19.41 19.27 -2.51
C SER A 140 -19.20 17.77 -2.48
N THR A 141 -19.23 17.06 -3.62
CA THR A 141 -19.23 15.62 -3.64
C THR A 141 -18.17 15.11 -4.61
N VAL A 142 -17.35 14.17 -4.16
CA VAL A 142 -16.42 13.40 -4.99
C VAL A 142 -16.77 11.93 -4.87
N LEU A 143 -16.94 11.25 -6.00
CA LEU A 143 -17.16 9.81 -6.06
C LEU A 143 -16.12 9.21 -7.00
N ARG A 144 -15.55 8.08 -6.62
CA ARG A 144 -14.62 7.32 -7.47
C ARG A 144 -14.92 5.84 -7.35
N PHE A 145 -14.84 5.15 -8.48
CA PHE A 145 -15.05 3.70 -8.56
C PHE A 145 -13.98 3.07 -9.42
N GLY A 146 -13.39 2.01 -8.92
CA GLY A 146 -12.36 1.27 -9.60
C GLY A 146 -11.09 1.10 -8.77
N ARG A 147 -10.01 0.64 -9.43
CA ARG A 147 -8.70 0.47 -8.78
C ARG A 147 -8.06 1.81 -8.52
N GLN A 148 -7.87 2.14 -7.26
CA GLN A 148 -7.33 3.40 -6.77
C GLN A 148 -6.63 3.21 -5.43
N ALA A 149 -5.80 4.17 -5.00
CA ALA A 149 -5.23 4.20 -3.66
C ALA A 149 -5.93 5.23 -2.80
N VAL A 150 -6.14 4.88 -1.55
CA VAL A 150 -6.57 5.76 -0.47
C VAL A 150 -5.58 5.59 0.68
N SER A 151 -5.13 6.68 1.28
CA SER A 151 -4.30 6.67 2.48
C SER A 151 -4.94 7.55 3.53
N TRP A 152 -5.13 6.99 4.71
CA TRP A 152 -5.61 7.69 5.89
C TRP A 152 -4.56 7.62 6.99
N GLY A 153 -4.67 8.51 7.97
CA GLY A 153 -3.73 8.62 9.08
C GLY A 153 -2.81 9.82 8.97
N ASN A 154 -2.18 10.16 10.08
CA ASN A 154 -1.39 11.37 10.26
C ASN A 154 0.11 11.09 10.40
N GLY A 155 0.52 9.81 10.46
CA GLY A 155 1.91 9.41 10.54
C GLY A 155 2.69 9.63 9.24
N LEU A 156 4.00 9.69 9.35
CA LEU A 156 4.90 9.84 8.22
C LEU A 156 5.50 8.51 7.76
N ILE A 157 5.71 7.57 8.67
CA ILE A 157 6.28 6.24 8.42
C ILE A 157 5.20 5.17 8.66
N PHE A 158 4.57 5.20 9.84
CA PHE A 158 3.53 4.27 10.22
C PHE A 158 2.16 4.97 10.21
N ASN A 159 1.11 4.25 9.84
CA ASN A 159 -0.25 4.80 9.80
C ASN A 159 -1.27 3.75 10.27
N PRO A 160 -1.61 3.68 11.56
CA PRO A 160 -2.55 2.68 12.07
C PRO A 160 -3.98 2.84 11.51
N MET A 161 -4.33 4.01 10.99
CA MET A 161 -5.61 4.23 10.31
C MET A 161 -5.61 3.83 8.83
N ASP A 162 -4.45 3.50 8.26
CA ASP A 162 -4.31 3.10 6.87
C ASP A 162 -4.26 1.57 6.73
N PHE A 163 -5.42 0.94 6.65
CA PHE A 163 -5.59 -0.49 6.44
C PHE A 163 -6.00 -0.87 5.00
N PHE A 164 -5.88 0.06 4.06
CA PHE A 164 -6.09 -0.16 2.63
C PHE A 164 -4.75 -0.34 1.91
N ASN A 165 -4.10 -1.49 2.00
CA ASN A 165 -2.76 -1.70 1.46
C ASN A 165 -1.71 -0.72 2.05
N PRO A 166 -1.43 -0.75 3.34
CA PRO A 166 -0.42 0.11 3.94
C PRO A 166 0.96 -0.13 3.30
N PHE A 167 1.79 0.90 3.26
CA PHE A 167 3.19 0.71 2.87
C PHE A 167 3.90 -0.17 3.91
N ASN A 168 4.75 -1.05 3.42
CA ASN A 168 5.72 -1.68 4.31
C ASN A 168 6.72 -0.60 4.79
N PRO A 169 6.89 -0.37 6.10
CA PRO A 169 7.80 0.64 6.62
C PRO A 169 9.26 0.42 6.23
N ALA A 170 9.65 -0.84 5.97
CA ALA A 170 10.98 -1.19 5.48
C ALA A 170 11.14 -0.99 3.96
N ALA A 171 10.07 -0.63 3.24
CA ALA A 171 10.15 -0.40 1.80
C ALA A 171 11.01 0.84 1.49
N VAL A 172 11.98 0.66 0.61
CA VAL A 172 12.84 1.76 0.14
C VAL A 172 12.07 2.71 -0.78
N ASP A 173 11.08 2.18 -1.52
CA ASP A 173 10.24 2.95 -2.44
C ASP A 173 8.81 3.03 -1.89
N THR A 174 8.46 4.19 -1.37
CA THR A 174 7.12 4.53 -0.85
C THR A 174 6.40 5.56 -1.71
N GLU A 175 6.87 5.79 -2.95
CA GLU A 175 6.28 6.82 -3.82
C GLU A 175 4.89 6.43 -4.33
N TYR A 176 4.68 5.14 -4.58
CA TYR A 176 3.40 4.64 -5.13
C TYR A 176 2.83 3.51 -4.29
N LYS A 177 1.75 3.82 -3.58
CA LYS A 177 0.92 2.83 -2.89
C LYS A 177 0.17 1.98 -3.92
N LEU A 178 0.13 0.66 -3.72
CA LEU A 178 -0.63 -0.24 -4.58
C LEU A 178 -2.13 0.09 -4.53
N GLY A 179 -2.79 -0.03 -5.69
CA GLY A 179 -4.23 0.21 -5.81
C GLY A 179 -5.07 -0.95 -5.26
N GLU A 180 -6.25 -0.61 -4.72
CA GLU A 180 -7.31 -1.53 -4.34
C GLU A 180 -8.57 -1.26 -5.16
N ASP A 181 -9.37 -2.31 -5.39
CA ASP A 181 -10.64 -2.20 -6.09
C ASP A 181 -11.71 -1.74 -5.12
N MET A 182 -12.13 -0.47 -5.25
CA MET A 182 -12.99 0.16 -4.26
C MET A 182 -13.97 1.16 -4.86
N PHE A 183 -15.01 1.42 -4.08
CA PHE A 183 -15.81 2.63 -4.17
C PHE A 183 -15.35 3.62 -3.10
N TYR A 184 -15.08 4.85 -3.50
CA TYR A 184 -14.74 5.98 -2.63
C TYR A 184 -15.75 7.09 -2.80
N GLY A 185 -16.23 7.65 -1.70
CA GLY A 185 -17.07 8.82 -1.68
C GLY A 185 -16.56 9.85 -0.67
N GLN A 186 -16.63 11.15 -1.04
CA GLN A 186 -16.34 12.25 -0.14
C GLN A 186 -17.42 13.31 -0.26
N TYR A 187 -17.83 13.86 0.89
CA TYR A 187 -18.78 14.96 0.98
C TYR A 187 -18.20 16.11 1.80
N LEU A 188 -17.98 17.24 1.13
CA LEU A 188 -17.43 18.46 1.71
C LEU A 188 -18.54 19.29 2.38
N LEU A 189 -18.32 19.67 3.63
CA LEU A 189 -19.19 20.54 4.38
C LEU A 189 -18.81 22.01 4.18
N GLY A 190 -19.76 22.92 4.38
CA GLY A 190 -19.50 24.36 4.29
C GLY A 190 -18.50 24.90 5.33
N SER A 191 -18.19 24.13 6.36
CA SER A 191 -17.14 24.41 7.35
C SER A 191 -15.71 24.11 6.87
N GLY A 192 -15.55 23.46 5.74
CA GLY A 192 -14.28 22.89 5.26
C GLY A 192 -14.04 21.45 5.73
N SER A 193 -14.77 20.96 6.73
CA SER A 193 -14.75 19.57 7.17
C SER A 193 -15.34 18.63 6.11
N ASP A 194 -15.05 17.36 6.17
CA ASP A 194 -15.58 16.39 5.22
C ASP A 194 -15.88 15.02 5.82
N TRP A 195 -16.75 14.29 5.15
CA TRP A 195 -17.00 12.88 5.33
C TRP A 195 -16.41 12.10 4.18
N GLN A 196 -15.70 11.02 4.48
CA GLN A 196 -15.14 10.10 3.51
C GLN A 196 -15.64 8.68 3.77
N GLY A 197 -16.14 8.03 2.73
CA GLY A 197 -16.58 6.65 2.79
C GLY A 197 -15.80 5.78 1.81
N VAL A 198 -15.44 4.56 2.23
CA VAL A 198 -14.74 3.58 1.42
C VAL A 198 -15.42 2.23 1.55
N PHE A 199 -15.57 1.55 0.41
CA PHE A 199 -15.98 0.17 0.35
C PHE A 199 -15.01 -0.59 -0.56
N VAL A 200 -14.30 -1.59 -0.01
CA VAL A 200 -13.37 -2.47 -0.73
C VAL A 200 -13.94 -3.87 -0.73
N GLN A 201 -13.98 -4.50 -1.89
CA GLN A 201 -14.28 -5.91 -2.02
C GLN A 201 -13.04 -6.67 -2.44
N ARG A 202 -12.78 -7.80 -1.76
CA ARG A 202 -11.66 -8.71 -2.08
C ARG A 202 -12.17 -10.13 -2.24
N ARG A 203 -11.32 -11.01 -2.75
CA ARG A 203 -11.55 -12.45 -2.90
C ARG A 203 -10.83 -13.23 -1.81
N ASP A 204 -11.41 -14.36 -1.43
CA ASP A 204 -10.76 -15.36 -0.57
C ASP A 204 -9.72 -16.20 -1.37
N GLU A 205 -9.12 -17.21 -0.73
CA GLU A 205 -8.14 -18.12 -1.36
C GLU A 205 -8.72 -18.94 -2.49
N GLU A 206 -10.01 -19.21 -2.45
CA GLU A 206 -10.74 -19.91 -3.51
C GLU A 206 -11.22 -18.97 -4.63
N GLY A 207 -10.84 -17.69 -4.60
CA GLY A 207 -11.21 -16.70 -5.60
C GLY A 207 -12.65 -16.17 -5.49
N ARG A 208 -13.35 -16.41 -4.36
CA ARG A 208 -14.74 -15.98 -4.15
C ARG A 208 -14.77 -14.63 -3.46
N ALA A 209 -15.62 -13.73 -3.93
CA ALA A 209 -15.88 -12.46 -3.25
C ALA A 209 -16.81 -12.70 -2.05
N THR A 210 -16.28 -12.63 -0.84
CA THR A 210 -17.01 -12.89 0.40
C THR A 210 -17.12 -11.64 1.28
N SER A 211 -18.06 -11.63 2.21
CA SER A 211 -18.19 -10.55 3.19
C SER A 211 -17.00 -10.48 4.15
N GLU A 212 -16.36 -11.61 4.41
CA GLU A 212 -15.20 -11.73 5.30
C GLU A 212 -13.95 -11.05 4.74
N GLN A 213 -13.90 -10.83 3.43
CA GLN A 213 -12.76 -10.22 2.73
C GLN A 213 -13.01 -8.74 2.37
N ARG A 214 -14.11 -8.16 2.84
CA ARG A 214 -14.44 -6.77 2.55
C ARG A 214 -13.94 -5.81 3.62
N THR A 215 -13.84 -4.54 3.22
CA THR A 215 -13.65 -3.41 4.11
C THR A 215 -14.75 -2.39 3.85
N THR A 216 -15.37 -1.89 4.91
CA THR A 216 -16.29 -0.74 4.86
C THR A 216 -15.83 0.26 5.89
N ALA A 217 -15.60 1.49 5.50
CA ALA A 217 -15.09 2.50 6.41
C ALA A 217 -15.72 3.86 6.18
N LEU A 218 -15.88 4.61 7.26
CA LEU A 218 -16.36 5.98 7.29
C LEU A 218 -15.40 6.81 8.13
N LYS A 219 -14.87 7.90 7.55
CA LYS A 219 -14.01 8.84 8.24
C LYS A 219 -14.65 10.24 8.20
N PHE A 220 -14.62 10.92 9.33
CA PHE A 220 -14.88 12.35 9.41
C PHE A 220 -13.56 13.09 9.63
N HIS A 221 -13.30 14.10 8.80
CA HIS A 221 -12.19 15.01 8.98
C HIS A 221 -12.72 16.39 9.33
N GLY A 222 -12.21 16.98 10.40
CA GLY A 222 -12.69 18.23 10.93
C GLY A 222 -11.59 19.16 11.40
N PHE A 223 -11.96 20.42 11.59
CA PHE A 223 -11.08 21.49 12.05
C PHE A 223 -11.64 22.13 13.31
N GLY A 224 -10.78 22.44 14.28
CA GLY A 224 -11.17 23.16 15.49
C GLY A 224 -10.00 23.36 16.45
N LEU A 225 -10.03 24.43 17.25
CA LEU A 225 -8.99 24.74 18.25
C LEU A 225 -7.56 24.80 17.67
N GLU A 226 -7.40 25.32 16.46
CA GLU A 226 -6.13 25.38 15.71
C GLU A 226 -5.53 23.99 15.41
N ALA A 227 -6.37 22.96 15.37
CA ALA A 227 -6.01 21.59 15.10
C ALA A 227 -6.93 20.99 14.01
N GLU A 228 -6.43 19.95 13.36
CA GLU A 228 -7.21 19.05 12.53
C GLU A 228 -7.45 17.75 13.30
N TYR A 229 -8.62 17.13 13.10
CA TYR A 229 -8.94 15.87 13.75
C TYR A 229 -9.68 14.92 12.82
N ASP A 230 -9.41 13.64 12.99
CA ASP A 230 -10.04 12.54 12.30
C ASP A 230 -10.80 11.64 13.27
N LEU A 231 -11.99 11.23 12.87
CA LEU A 231 -12.77 10.19 13.54
C LEU A 231 -13.05 9.08 12.53
N LEU A 232 -12.73 7.83 12.88
CA LEU A 232 -12.83 6.67 12.01
C LEU A 232 -13.73 5.61 12.62
N LEU A 233 -14.61 5.07 11.80
CA LEU A 233 -15.36 3.85 12.06
C LEU A 233 -15.17 2.92 10.86
N ALA A 234 -14.76 1.69 11.09
CA ALA A 234 -14.58 0.72 10.01
C ALA A 234 -14.93 -0.70 10.45
N GLU A 235 -15.26 -1.52 9.48
CA GLU A 235 -15.25 -2.97 9.53
C GLU A 235 -14.25 -3.44 8.46
N ASN A 236 -13.19 -4.12 8.89
CA ASN A 236 -12.12 -4.62 8.05
C ASN A 236 -11.91 -6.10 8.33
N PHE A 237 -12.14 -6.99 7.36
CA PHE A 237 -12.08 -8.44 7.53
C PHE A 237 -12.91 -8.96 8.72
N ASN A 238 -14.15 -8.43 8.89
CA ASN A 238 -15.08 -8.70 10.02
C ASN A 238 -14.59 -8.20 11.39
N GLU A 239 -13.55 -7.40 11.47
CA GLU A 239 -13.11 -6.76 12.71
C GLU A 239 -13.55 -5.29 12.72
N PHE A 240 -14.16 -4.84 13.83
CA PHE A 240 -14.53 -3.44 14.00
C PHE A 240 -13.32 -2.62 14.42
N ILE A 241 -13.14 -1.46 13.77
CA ILE A 241 -12.05 -0.52 14.04
C ILE A 241 -12.63 0.84 14.37
N PHE A 242 -12.24 1.37 15.53
CA PHE A 242 -12.45 2.76 15.91
C PHE A 242 -11.12 3.48 15.84
N GLY A 243 -11.10 4.66 15.23
CA GLY A 243 -9.89 5.47 15.14
C GLY A 243 -10.15 6.93 15.52
N VAL A 244 -9.19 7.52 16.19
CA VAL A 244 -9.11 8.95 16.46
C VAL A 244 -7.70 9.41 16.12
N GLY A 245 -7.59 10.48 15.35
CA GLY A 245 -6.32 11.06 14.99
C GLY A 245 -6.39 12.56 14.84
N GLY A 246 -5.24 13.14 14.55
CA GLY A 246 -5.19 14.56 14.28
C GLY A 246 -3.80 15.14 14.22
N LEU A 247 -3.79 16.44 13.95
CA LEU A 247 -2.60 17.26 13.78
C LEU A 247 -2.81 18.60 14.46
N ALA A 248 -1.78 19.08 15.18
CA ALA A 248 -1.77 20.41 15.76
C ALA A 248 -0.43 21.12 15.50
N ASN A 249 -0.49 22.40 15.20
CA ASN A 249 0.68 23.26 15.07
C ASN A 249 1.06 23.84 16.45
N LEU A 250 2.28 23.60 16.89
CA LEU A 250 2.85 24.04 18.16
C LEU A 250 4.04 24.98 17.89
N GLY A 251 3.76 26.20 17.46
CA GLY A 251 4.77 27.15 17.00
C GLY A 251 5.44 26.68 15.71
N GLU A 252 6.75 26.43 15.76
CA GLU A 252 7.53 25.90 14.62
C GLU A 252 7.50 24.36 14.52
N ALA A 253 6.81 23.70 15.47
CA ALA A 253 6.67 22.26 15.49
C ALA A 253 5.27 21.83 15.05
N VAL A 254 5.16 20.63 14.51
CA VAL A 254 3.89 19.97 14.19
C VAL A 254 3.83 18.67 14.99
N LEU A 255 2.77 18.52 15.77
CA LEU A 255 2.44 17.28 16.48
C LEU A 255 1.35 16.55 15.71
N ARG A 256 1.53 15.26 15.47
CA ARG A 256 0.54 14.37 14.86
C ARG A 256 0.34 13.15 15.74
N GLY A 257 -0.83 12.56 15.66
CA GLY A 257 -1.08 11.31 16.37
C GLY A 257 -2.32 10.61 15.89
N ASP A 258 -2.29 9.28 15.97
CA ASP A 258 -3.40 8.39 15.66
C ASP A 258 -3.49 7.31 16.73
N ILE A 259 -4.71 6.93 17.09
CA ILE A 259 -5.01 5.79 17.96
C ILE A 259 -6.11 5.00 17.27
N THR A 260 -5.93 3.68 17.18
CA THR A 260 -6.97 2.76 16.73
C THR A 260 -7.24 1.71 17.80
N LEU A 261 -8.50 1.33 17.90
CA LEU A 261 -9.01 0.22 18.72
C LEU A 261 -9.68 -0.77 17.78
N THR A 262 -9.16 -1.98 17.71
CA THR A 262 -9.69 -3.06 16.86
C THR A 262 -10.30 -4.15 17.73
N ASP A 263 -11.55 -4.53 17.45
CA ASP A 263 -12.22 -5.69 18.04
C ASP A 263 -11.77 -6.94 17.29
N ALA A 264 -10.58 -7.42 17.66
CA ALA A 264 -9.97 -8.60 17.08
C ALA A 264 -10.51 -9.89 17.70
N ARG A 265 -10.24 -11.03 17.07
CA ARG A 265 -10.75 -12.35 17.50
C ARG A 265 -10.50 -12.65 18.98
N ASP A 266 -9.35 -12.25 19.52
CA ASP A 266 -8.92 -12.54 20.91
C ASP A 266 -9.17 -11.36 21.86
N GLY A 267 -9.87 -10.33 21.42
CA GLY A 267 -10.25 -9.16 22.20
C GLY A 267 -9.79 -7.84 21.59
N TRP A 268 -9.96 -6.76 22.35
CA TRP A 268 -9.62 -5.42 21.88
C TRP A 268 -8.11 -5.19 21.81
N VAL A 269 -7.65 -4.75 20.67
CA VAL A 269 -6.24 -4.42 20.40
C VAL A 269 -6.11 -2.93 20.11
N THR A 270 -5.11 -2.30 20.73
CA THR A 270 -4.81 -0.88 20.54
C THR A 270 -3.54 -0.72 19.72
N SER A 271 -3.59 0.11 18.69
CA SER A 271 -2.38 0.63 18.02
C SER A 271 -2.36 2.14 18.13
N ALA A 272 -1.20 2.73 18.34
CA ALA A 272 -1.05 4.16 18.58
C ALA A 272 0.22 4.71 17.94
N LEU A 273 0.12 5.91 17.43
CA LEU A 273 1.22 6.64 16.81
C LEU A 273 1.29 8.05 17.38
N VAL A 274 2.50 8.53 17.63
CA VAL A 274 2.78 9.94 17.84
C VAL A 274 3.97 10.38 17.00
N ASN A 275 3.82 11.46 16.28
CA ASN A 275 4.86 12.07 15.46
C ASN A 275 5.06 13.52 15.90
N TRP A 276 6.30 13.92 16.05
CA TRP A 276 6.70 15.30 16.29
C TRP A 276 7.72 15.71 15.23
N SER A 277 7.44 16.79 14.51
CA SER A 277 8.35 17.35 13.53
C SER A 277 8.61 18.82 13.83
N TRP A 278 9.86 19.22 13.77
CA TRP A 278 10.30 20.58 14.04
C TRP A 278 11.33 21.04 13.01
N SER A 279 11.10 22.23 12.48
CA SER A 279 12.00 22.86 11.51
C SER A 279 12.53 24.17 12.05
N TRP A 280 13.85 24.41 11.89
CA TRP A 280 14.51 25.65 12.31
C TRP A 280 15.69 25.97 11.38
N GLU A 281 16.25 27.17 11.52
CA GLU A 281 17.37 27.65 10.68
C GLU A 281 18.63 27.92 11.52
N PRO A 282 19.39 26.91 11.94
CA PRO A 282 20.66 27.11 12.62
C PRO A 282 21.72 27.63 11.64
N ALA A 283 22.32 28.76 11.96
CA ALA A 283 23.39 29.39 11.18
C ALA A 283 23.02 29.64 9.69
N GLY A 284 21.74 29.85 9.38
CA GLY A 284 21.24 30.10 8.01
C GLY A 284 21.03 28.86 7.17
N TYR A 285 21.05 27.67 7.77
CA TYR A 285 20.73 26.40 7.10
C TYR A 285 19.41 25.85 7.60
N ASN A 286 18.57 25.41 6.68
CA ASN A 286 17.32 24.74 7.05
C ASN A 286 17.62 23.37 7.65
N ALA A 287 17.14 23.13 8.86
CA ALA A 287 17.22 21.85 9.54
C ALA A 287 15.81 21.39 9.94
N THR A 288 15.53 20.11 9.75
CA THR A 288 14.26 19.50 10.16
C THR A 288 14.57 18.22 10.93
N VAL A 289 13.92 18.07 12.08
CA VAL A 289 13.92 16.83 12.87
C VAL A 289 12.52 16.24 12.82
N VAL A 290 12.46 14.94 12.63
CA VAL A 290 11.23 14.14 12.69
C VAL A 290 11.47 13.02 13.69
N LEU A 291 10.60 12.91 14.68
CA LEU A 291 10.56 11.81 15.64
C LEU A 291 9.18 11.17 15.53
N GLU A 292 9.16 9.86 15.33
CA GLU A 292 7.92 9.08 15.28
C GLU A 292 8.04 7.87 16.20
N TYR A 293 7.03 7.66 17.03
CA TYR A 293 6.90 6.48 17.87
C TYR A 293 5.59 5.78 17.50
N TYR A 294 5.70 4.49 17.22
CA TYR A 294 4.56 3.64 16.89
C TYR A 294 4.49 2.46 17.85
N TYR A 295 3.32 2.25 18.42
CA TYR A 295 2.96 1.07 19.18
C TYR A 295 1.96 0.26 18.39
N ASN A 296 2.31 -0.99 18.04
CA ASN A 296 1.42 -1.94 17.38
C ASN A 296 1.00 -3.01 18.38
N GLY A 297 -0.27 -2.96 18.82
CA GLY A 297 -0.81 -3.91 19.78
C GLY A 297 -0.95 -5.34 19.25
N PHE A 298 -0.89 -5.55 17.94
CA PHE A 298 -0.84 -6.88 17.33
C PHE A 298 0.56 -7.50 17.37
N GLY A 299 1.58 -6.68 17.64
CA GLY A 299 2.95 -7.15 17.73
C GLY A 299 3.19 -8.08 18.91
N LEU A 300 4.05 -9.08 18.74
CA LEU A 300 4.50 -9.94 19.82
C LEU A 300 5.58 -9.19 20.61
N ALA A 301 5.44 -9.19 21.96
CA ALA A 301 6.35 -8.49 22.85
C ALA A 301 7.65 -9.27 23.16
N GLU A 302 7.72 -10.52 22.73
CA GLU A 302 8.85 -11.43 22.98
C GLU A 302 9.59 -11.69 21.66
N ASP A 303 10.86 -12.10 21.72
CA ASP A 303 11.72 -12.48 20.58
C ASP A 303 11.24 -13.74 19.82
N ASP A 304 9.94 -13.92 19.72
CA ASP A 304 9.26 -15.15 19.33
C ASP A 304 8.70 -15.11 17.91
N TYR A 305 9.18 -14.23 17.04
CA TYR A 305 8.87 -14.27 15.60
C TYR A 305 9.69 -15.35 14.90
N THR A 306 9.52 -16.62 15.32
CA THR A 306 10.14 -17.73 14.59
C THR A 306 9.24 -18.15 13.41
N PRO A 307 9.81 -18.66 12.32
CA PRO A 307 9.06 -19.17 11.19
C PRO A 307 7.99 -20.21 11.60
N GLU A 308 8.36 -21.11 12.53
CA GLU A 308 7.47 -22.14 13.03
C GLU A 308 6.27 -21.58 13.76
N ARG A 309 6.46 -20.51 14.55
CA ARG A 309 5.36 -19.85 15.26
C ARG A 309 4.45 -19.11 14.32
N ILE A 310 5.00 -18.39 13.34
CA ILE A 310 4.21 -17.69 12.31
C ILE A 310 3.36 -18.70 11.53
N LEU A 311 3.93 -19.83 11.14
CA LEU A 311 3.21 -20.88 10.40
C LEU A 311 2.17 -21.59 11.26
N ALA A 312 2.40 -21.71 12.56
CA ALA A 312 1.46 -22.35 13.50
C ALA A 312 0.30 -21.41 13.90
N ASP A 313 0.52 -20.11 13.88
CA ASP A 313 -0.47 -19.10 14.21
C ASP A 313 -1.09 -18.50 12.94
N LYS A 314 -2.25 -19.00 12.58
CA LYS A 314 -2.95 -18.60 11.36
C LYS A 314 -3.35 -17.12 11.36
N ASP A 315 -3.74 -16.56 12.51
CA ASP A 315 -4.10 -15.15 12.63
C ASP A 315 -2.88 -14.26 12.41
N LEU A 316 -1.76 -14.61 13.03
CA LEU A 316 -0.48 -13.90 12.83
C LEU A 316 -0.04 -13.92 11.35
N ALA A 317 -0.13 -15.08 10.70
CA ALA A 317 0.20 -15.22 9.29
C ALA A 317 -0.70 -14.36 8.38
N GLU A 318 -2.01 -14.36 8.63
CA GLU A 318 -2.96 -13.53 7.88
C GLU A 318 -2.70 -12.03 8.08
N ARG A 319 -2.36 -11.57 9.29
CA ARG A 319 -2.04 -10.17 9.58
C ARG A 319 -0.75 -9.71 8.91
N LEU A 320 0.27 -10.57 8.86
CA LEU A 320 1.50 -10.31 8.11
C LEU A 320 1.22 -10.15 6.60
N GLN A 321 0.39 -11.03 6.02
CA GLN A 321 -0.02 -10.94 4.63
C GLN A 321 -0.81 -9.67 4.30
N ARG A 322 -1.60 -9.17 5.25
CA ARG A 322 -2.38 -7.92 5.12
C ARG A 322 -1.54 -6.67 5.35
N GLY A 323 -0.29 -6.79 5.79
CA GLY A 323 0.56 -5.66 6.15
C GLY A 323 0.16 -4.97 7.46
N GLU A 324 -0.55 -5.67 8.34
CA GLU A 324 -0.94 -5.18 9.67
C GLU A 324 0.19 -5.38 10.71
N LEU A 325 1.13 -6.25 10.40
CA LEU A 325 2.32 -6.55 11.19
C LEU A 325 3.57 -6.39 10.35
N TYR A 326 4.64 -6.00 11.00
CA TYR A 326 5.97 -5.87 10.41
C TYR A 326 6.97 -6.62 11.28
N THR A 327 7.78 -7.47 10.69
CA THR A 327 8.81 -8.27 11.36
C THR A 327 10.19 -7.73 11.09
#